data_6d154a8e32497b13ec61c06fd3402bc3
#
_entry.id   6d154a8e32497b13ec61c06fd3402bc3
#
_cell.length_a   1.000
_cell.length_b   1.000
_cell.length_c   1.000
_cell.angle_alpha   90.00
_cell.angle_beta   90.00
_cell.angle_gamma   90.00
#
_symmetry.space_group_name_H-M   'P 1'
#
loop_
_entity.id
_entity.type
_entity.pdbx_description
1 polymer ?
#
loop_
_entity_poly.entity_id
_entity_poly.type
_entity_poly.pdbx_seq_one_letter_code
_entity_poly.pdbx_strand_id
1 'polypeptide(L)'
;ITDKKVLNAILNIPRHFFMDIDFQSFAYDDKAFPILSNQTISQPYTVALQTELLKIKSGDKILEIGTGSAYQTSILIYLKAEVYTIERIFNLHKKSKKILSMLSFQPKKIVWGDGYLGLPEFGPFDKILVTAGASEIPKNLLKQLKFGGKMVIPIGNKSQEMTVIERIEKEKFKKYKYGKFNFVPMLKNKI
;
A
#
# COMPACT_ATOMS: atom_id res chain seq x y z
N ILE A 1 -2.68 -1.94 -17.44
CA ILE A 1 -1.81 -2.86 -16.69
C ILE A 1 -1.30 -3.90 -17.66
N THR A 2 0.01 -4.03 -17.75
CA THR A 2 0.69 -4.94 -18.68
C THR A 2 1.53 -6.02 -17.99
N ASP A 3 1.87 -5.81 -16.72
CA ASP A 3 2.64 -6.80 -15.94
C ASP A 3 1.77 -8.03 -15.63
N LYS A 4 2.09 -9.16 -16.30
CA LYS A 4 1.37 -10.43 -16.13
C LYS A 4 1.41 -10.96 -14.70
N LYS A 5 2.47 -10.68 -13.92
CA LYS A 5 2.57 -11.11 -12.52
C LYS A 5 1.56 -10.34 -11.66
N VAL A 6 1.41 -9.04 -11.91
CA VAL A 6 0.41 -8.20 -11.23
C VAL A 6 -0.99 -8.66 -11.57
N LEU A 7 -1.30 -8.86 -12.87
CA LEU A 7 -2.59 -9.37 -13.31
C LEU A 7 -2.91 -10.73 -12.67
N ASN A 8 -1.93 -11.64 -12.63
CA ASN A 8 -2.10 -12.95 -12.00
C ASN A 8 -2.34 -12.83 -10.48
N ALA A 9 -1.68 -11.89 -9.79
CA ALA A 9 -1.92 -11.63 -8.37
C ALA A 9 -3.36 -11.14 -8.12
N ILE A 10 -3.84 -10.18 -8.92
CA ILE A 10 -5.22 -9.67 -8.84
C ILE A 10 -6.24 -10.79 -9.08
N LEU A 11 -6.00 -11.69 -10.03
CA LEU A 11 -6.90 -12.81 -10.34
C LEU A 11 -6.94 -13.87 -9.23
N ASN A 12 -5.82 -14.10 -8.54
CA ASN A 12 -5.71 -15.18 -7.55
C ASN A 12 -6.01 -14.75 -6.11
N ILE A 13 -6.04 -13.44 -5.83
CA ILE A 13 -6.40 -12.94 -4.49
C ILE A 13 -7.87 -12.54 -4.49
N PRO A 14 -8.75 -13.32 -3.84
CA PRO A 14 -10.20 -13.09 -3.91
C PRO A 14 -10.59 -11.85 -3.08
N ARG A 15 -10.78 -10.73 -3.76
CA ARG A 15 -11.00 -9.40 -3.17
C ARG A 15 -12.22 -9.36 -2.23
N HIS A 16 -13.25 -10.15 -2.48
CA HIS A 16 -14.46 -10.20 -1.66
C HIS A 16 -14.21 -10.60 -0.19
N PHE A 17 -13.15 -11.36 0.11
CA PHE A 17 -12.79 -11.67 1.50
C PHE A 17 -12.27 -10.47 2.32
N PHE A 18 -11.90 -9.39 1.66
CA PHE A 18 -11.38 -8.17 2.26
C PHE A 18 -12.42 -7.06 2.39
N MET A 19 -13.67 -7.37 2.07
CA MET A 19 -14.80 -6.43 2.07
C MET A 19 -15.85 -6.83 3.11
N ASP A 20 -16.66 -5.87 3.52
CA ASP A 20 -17.82 -6.17 4.34
C ASP A 20 -18.88 -6.88 3.50
N ILE A 21 -19.68 -7.74 4.14
CA ILE A 21 -20.62 -8.65 3.48
C ILE A 21 -21.59 -7.92 2.53
N ASP A 22 -22.03 -6.72 2.92
CA ASP A 22 -22.97 -5.90 2.14
C ASP A 22 -22.41 -5.45 0.78
N PHE A 23 -21.09 -5.47 0.60
CA PHE A 23 -20.42 -5.05 -0.62
C PHE A 23 -19.79 -6.20 -1.42
N GLN A 24 -19.84 -7.43 -0.93
CA GLN A 24 -19.16 -8.56 -1.57
C GLN A 24 -19.67 -8.87 -2.99
N SER A 25 -20.95 -8.64 -3.27
CA SER A 25 -21.51 -8.80 -4.63
C SER A 25 -20.90 -7.84 -5.65
N PHE A 26 -20.35 -6.72 -5.20
CA PHE A 26 -19.69 -5.69 -6.03
C PHE A 26 -18.16 -5.77 -5.98
N ALA A 27 -17.61 -6.82 -5.37
CA ALA A 27 -16.18 -6.89 -5.08
C ALA A 27 -15.27 -6.76 -6.30
N TYR A 28 -15.77 -7.10 -7.48
CA TYR A 28 -15.00 -7.09 -8.73
C TYR A 28 -15.33 -5.90 -9.64
N ASP A 29 -16.21 -5.00 -9.22
CA ASP A 29 -16.39 -3.70 -9.86
C ASP A 29 -15.11 -2.88 -9.69
N ASP A 30 -14.73 -2.14 -10.73
CA ASP A 30 -13.56 -1.25 -10.65
C ASP A 30 -13.90 0.06 -9.89
N LYS A 31 -14.27 -0.12 -8.61
CA LYS A 31 -14.64 0.94 -7.68
C LYS A 31 -14.01 0.73 -6.31
N ALA A 32 -13.79 1.83 -5.58
CA ALA A 32 -13.48 1.79 -4.16
C ALA A 32 -14.77 1.56 -3.35
N PHE A 33 -14.67 0.79 -2.26
CA PHE A 33 -15.80 0.54 -1.35
C PHE A 33 -15.42 0.87 0.09
N PRO A 34 -16.39 1.28 0.91
CA PRO A 34 -16.12 1.56 2.33
C PRO A 34 -15.71 0.30 3.08
N ILE A 35 -14.85 0.50 4.06
CA ILE A 35 -14.48 -0.47 5.09
C ILE A 35 -14.63 0.18 6.47
N LEU A 36 -14.27 -0.54 7.53
CA LEU A 36 -14.34 -0.02 8.90
C LEU A 36 -13.63 1.34 9.05
N SER A 37 -14.12 2.16 9.97
CA SER A 37 -13.52 3.45 10.37
C SER A 37 -13.46 4.50 9.26
N ASN A 38 -14.48 4.53 8.39
CA ASN A 38 -14.58 5.48 7.26
C ASN A 38 -13.37 5.42 6.30
N GLN A 39 -12.73 4.27 6.23
CA GLN A 39 -11.69 4.01 5.24
C GLN A 39 -12.26 3.26 4.04
N THR A 40 -11.43 3.04 3.02
CA THR A 40 -11.85 2.34 1.80
C THR A 40 -10.88 1.24 1.42
N ILE A 41 -11.41 0.16 0.82
CA ILE A 41 -10.62 -0.71 -0.03
C ILE A 41 -10.50 -0.05 -1.41
N SER A 42 -9.28 0.17 -1.88
CA SER A 42 -9.02 0.83 -3.17
C SER A 42 -9.60 0.03 -4.33
N GLN A 43 -9.99 0.72 -5.42
CA GLN A 43 -10.46 0.08 -6.64
C GLN A 43 -9.39 -0.87 -7.23
N PRO A 44 -9.80 -1.97 -7.89
CA PRO A 44 -8.88 -2.96 -8.47
C PRO A 44 -7.81 -2.35 -9.38
N TYR A 45 -8.20 -1.44 -10.28
CA TYR A 45 -7.25 -0.76 -11.16
C TYR A 45 -6.18 0.02 -10.38
N THR A 46 -6.58 0.74 -9.32
CA THR A 46 -5.64 1.51 -8.50
C THR A 46 -4.62 0.61 -7.80
N VAL A 47 -5.08 -0.51 -7.23
CA VAL A 47 -4.21 -1.52 -6.61
C VAL A 47 -3.23 -2.10 -7.62
N ALA A 48 -3.72 -2.49 -8.79
CA ALA A 48 -2.91 -3.06 -9.85
C ALA A 48 -1.86 -2.05 -10.37
N LEU A 49 -2.26 -0.79 -10.59
CA LEU A 49 -1.35 0.27 -11.06
C LEU A 49 -0.24 0.56 -10.03
N GLN A 50 -0.59 0.75 -8.76
CA GLN A 50 0.40 0.99 -7.71
C GLN A 50 1.40 -0.17 -7.63
N THR A 51 0.91 -1.40 -7.73
CA THR A 51 1.74 -2.61 -7.70
C THR A 51 2.66 -2.69 -8.92
N GLU A 52 2.15 -2.40 -10.13
CA GLU A 52 2.93 -2.40 -11.37
C GLU A 52 4.02 -1.32 -11.34
N LEU A 53 3.71 -0.12 -10.85
CA LEU A 53 4.65 1.00 -10.75
C LEU A 53 5.81 0.72 -9.77
N LEU A 54 5.59 -0.09 -8.74
CA LEU A 54 6.65 -0.52 -7.82
C LEU A 54 7.69 -1.41 -8.48
N LYS A 55 7.34 -2.15 -9.55
CA LYS A 55 8.21 -3.11 -10.23
C LYS A 55 8.83 -4.11 -9.24
N ILE A 56 7.97 -4.84 -8.56
CA ILE A 56 8.34 -5.76 -7.48
C ILE A 56 9.14 -6.95 -8.02
N LYS A 57 10.22 -7.27 -7.32
CA LYS A 57 10.98 -8.51 -7.49
C LYS A 57 10.74 -9.44 -6.31
N SER A 58 10.80 -10.75 -6.53
CA SER A 58 10.75 -11.71 -5.43
C SER A 58 11.84 -11.43 -4.42
N GLY A 59 11.48 -11.39 -3.13
CA GLY A 59 12.39 -11.06 -2.03
C GLY A 59 12.57 -9.56 -1.77
N ASP A 60 11.96 -8.67 -2.57
CA ASP A 60 12.01 -7.23 -2.25
C ASP A 60 11.41 -6.97 -0.87
N LYS A 61 12.12 -6.21 -0.06
CA LYS A 61 11.68 -5.74 1.25
C LYS A 61 10.81 -4.50 1.07
N ILE A 62 9.52 -4.63 1.35
CA ILE A 62 8.52 -3.59 1.08
C ILE A 62 7.93 -3.03 2.37
N LEU A 63 7.90 -1.71 2.49
CA LEU A 63 7.11 -1.01 3.49
C LEU A 63 5.80 -0.53 2.85
N GLU A 64 4.68 -1.00 3.38
CA GLU A 64 3.34 -0.54 3.04
C GLU A 64 2.82 0.40 4.13
N ILE A 65 2.32 1.57 3.73
CA ILE A 65 1.68 2.55 4.60
C ILE A 65 0.17 2.54 4.35
N GLY A 66 -0.60 2.10 5.35
CA GLY A 66 -2.04 1.90 5.26
C GLY A 66 -2.39 0.46 4.93
N THR A 67 -2.37 -0.44 5.93
CA THR A 67 -2.80 -1.85 5.76
C THR A 67 -4.27 -1.94 5.35
N GLY A 68 -5.12 -1.11 5.95
CA GLY A 68 -6.55 -1.01 5.63
C GLY A 68 -7.26 -2.36 5.70
N SER A 69 -7.81 -2.79 4.57
CA SER A 69 -8.47 -4.10 4.44
C SER A 69 -7.50 -5.28 4.41
N ALA A 70 -6.20 -5.07 4.23
CA ALA A 70 -5.15 -6.05 3.94
C ALA A 70 -5.15 -6.62 2.51
N TYR A 71 -6.00 -6.12 1.60
CA TYR A 71 -6.03 -6.62 0.22
C TYR A 71 -4.71 -6.34 -0.50
N GLN A 72 -4.22 -5.10 -0.45
CA GLN A 72 -2.94 -4.72 -1.05
C GLN A 72 -1.78 -5.50 -0.42
N THR A 73 -1.77 -5.66 0.92
CA THR A 73 -0.78 -6.48 1.63
C THR A 73 -0.71 -7.89 1.07
N SER A 74 -1.87 -8.52 0.84
CA SER A 74 -1.96 -9.89 0.29
C SER A 74 -1.43 -9.99 -1.14
N ILE A 75 -1.69 -8.99 -1.98
CA ILE A 75 -1.13 -8.88 -3.34
C ILE A 75 0.41 -8.83 -3.29
N LEU A 76 0.97 -8.00 -2.39
CA LEU A 76 2.42 -7.90 -2.23
C LEU A 76 3.05 -9.23 -1.78
N ILE A 77 2.42 -9.92 -0.82
CA ILE A 77 2.87 -11.22 -0.33
C ILE A 77 2.77 -12.29 -1.44
N TYR A 78 1.68 -12.30 -2.22
CA TYR A 78 1.52 -13.21 -3.36
C TYR A 78 2.66 -13.04 -4.38
N LEU A 79 3.13 -11.81 -4.59
CA LEU A 79 4.27 -11.49 -5.44
C LEU A 79 5.64 -11.85 -4.81
N LYS A 80 5.64 -12.54 -3.66
CA LYS A 80 6.83 -13.00 -2.94
C LYS A 80 7.69 -11.88 -2.37
N ALA A 81 7.07 -10.75 -2.02
CA ALA A 81 7.74 -9.68 -1.29
C ALA A 81 7.81 -9.97 0.22
N GLU A 82 8.83 -9.43 0.89
CA GLU A 82 8.91 -9.37 2.36
C GLU A 82 8.21 -8.11 2.86
N VAL A 83 6.94 -8.25 3.25
CA VAL A 83 6.07 -7.11 3.55
C VAL A 83 6.13 -6.70 5.01
N TYR A 84 6.37 -5.43 5.24
CA TYR A 84 6.21 -4.72 6.50
C TYR A 84 5.09 -3.71 6.29
N THR A 85 4.05 -3.72 7.13
CA THR A 85 2.88 -2.87 6.93
C THR A 85 2.49 -2.12 8.20
N ILE A 86 2.06 -0.87 8.04
CA ILE A 86 1.62 0.01 9.14
C ILE A 86 0.16 0.37 8.95
N GLU A 87 -0.60 0.25 10.03
CA GLU A 87 -1.97 0.77 10.14
C GLU A 87 -2.08 1.71 11.34
N ARG A 88 -2.61 2.93 11.10
CA ARG A 88 -2.78 3.93 12.16
C ARG A 88 -4.01 3.70 13.04
N ILE A 89 -5.04 3.05 12.50
CA ILE A 89 -6.32 2.82 13.16
C ILE A 89 -6.32 1.45 13.83
N PHE A 90 -6.41 1.42 15.16
CA PHE A 90 -6.30 0.19 15.95
C PHE A 90 -7.31 -0.90 15.54
N ASN A 91 -8.56 -0.52 15.31
CA ASN A 91 -9.61 -1.46 14.92
C ASN A 91 -9.33 -2.09 13.54
N LEU A 92 -8.82 -1.31 12.58
CA LEU A 92 -8.38 -1.83 11.28
C LEU A 92 -7.15 -2.72 11.41
N HIS A 93 -6.17 -2.32 12.21
CA HIS A 93 -5.00 -3.16 12.51
C HIS A 93 -5.41 -4.54 13.06
N LYS A 94 -6.36 -4.60 14.00
CA LYS A 94 -6.88 -5.88 14.53
C LYS A 94 -7.61 -6.69 13.46
N LYS A 95 -8.51 -6.06 12.69
CA LYS A 95 -9.31 -6.73 11.63
C LYS A 95 -8.38 -7.27 10.54
N SER A 96 -7.44 -6.46 10.04
CA SER A 96 -6.50 -6.87 8.98
C SER A 96 -5.58 -8.01 9.42
N LYS A 97 -5.08 -7.97 10.65
CA LYS A 97 -4.28 -9.07 11.23
C LYS A 97 -5.06 -10.38 11.26
N LYS A 98 -6.35 -10.34 11.65
CA LYS A 98 -7.23 -11.52 11.66
C LYS A 98 -7.45 -12.06 10.24
N ILE A 99 -7.77 -11.19 9.27
CA ILE A 99 -8.00 -11.58 7.88
C ILE A 99 -6.74 -12.22 7.27
N LEU A 100 -5.58 -11.60 7.44
CA LEU A 100 -4.31 -12.13 6.95
C LEU A 100 -4.01 -13.52 7.52
N SER A 101 -4.24 -13.73 8.83
CA SER A 101 -4.07 -15.03 9.48
C SER A 101 -5.04 -16.08 8.92
N MET A 102 -6.32 -15.73 8.74
CA MET A 102 -7.35 -16.65 8.20
C MET A 102 -7.05 -17.08 6.77
N LEU A 103 -6.49 -16.20 5.95
CA LEU A 103 -6.14 -16.46 4.55
C LEU A 103 -4.70 -16.96 4.38
N SER A 104 -4.00 -17.26 5.48
CA SER A 104 -2.60 -17.75 5.48
C SER A 104 -1.61 -16.78 4.82
N PHE A 105 -1.90 -15.48 4.76
CA PHE A 105 -0.95 -14.45 4.37
C PHE A 105 -0.18 -13.94 5.61
N GLN A 106 1.14 -14.04 5.56
CA GLN A 106 1.98 -13.64 6.69
C GLN A 106 2.96 -12.54 6.27
N PRO A 107 2.66 -11.26 6.57
CA PRO A 107 3.67 -10.21 6.44
C PRO A 107 4.78 -10.42 7.48
N LYS A 108 5.98 -9.91 7.20
CA LYS A 108 7.10 -9.94 8.17
C LYS A 108 6.75 -9.18 9.44
N LYS A 109 6.02 -8.06 9.31
CA LYS A 109 5.47 -7.28 10.42
C LYS A 109 4.17 -6.60 10.00
N ILE A 110 3.23 -6.54 10.93
CA ILE A 110 2.08 -5.66 10.89
C ILE A 110 2.09 -4.81 12.16
N VAL A 111 2.18 -3.50 12.01
CA VAL A 111 2.41 -2.56 13.11
C VAL A 111 1.24 -1.60 13.23
N TRP A 112 0.76 -1.39 14.45
CA TRP A 112 -0.12 -0.29 14.75
C TRP A 112 0.73 0.96 15.02
N GLY A 113 0.72 1.93 14.09
CA GLY A 113 1.66 3.05 14.14
C GLY A 113 1.31 4.20 13.21
N ASP A 114 2.09 5.27 13.31
CA ASP A 114 2.00 6.44 12.42
C ASP A 114 2.78 6.19 11.12
N GLY A 115 2.06 6.18 9.99
CA GLY A 115 2.66 5.97 8.67
C GLY A 115 3.66 7.05 8.26
N TYR A 116 3.54 8.29 8.77
CA TYR A 116 4.53 9.35 8.49
C TYR A 116 5.92 9.05 9.09
N LEU A 117 5.97 8.26 10.15
CA LEU A 117 7.23 7.86 10.78
C LEU A 117 7.88 6.68 10.04
N GLY A 118 7.08 5.85 9.39
CA GLY A 118 7.55 4.59 8.80
C GLY A 118 7.98 3.57 9.85
N LEU A 119 8.93 2.70 9.47
CA LEU A 119 9.53 1.67 10.32
C LEU A 119 11.06 1.70 10.19
N PRO A 120 11.74 2.74 10.71
CA PRO A 120 13.18 2.89 10.52
C PRO A 120 13.99 1.72 11.10
N GLU A 121 13.49 1.07 12.17
CA GLU A 121 14.13 -0.10 12.79
C GLU A 121 14.18 -1.32 11.88
N PHE A 122 13.29 -1.37 10.87
CA PHE A 122 13.28 -2.43 9.86
C PHE A 122 13.84 -1.97 8.51
N GLY A 123 14.18 -0.68 8.36
CA GLY A 123 14.77 -0.14 7.13
C GLY A 123 16.21 -0.60 6.90
N PRO A 124 16.79 -0.27 5.74
CA PRO A 124 16.15 0.37 4.60
C PRO A 124 15.31 -0.62 3.77
N PHE A 125 14.32 -0.07 3.02
CA PHE A 125 13.39 -0.83 2.17
C PHE A 125 13.74 -0.71 0.69
N ASP A 126 13.55 -1.79 -0.07
CA ASP A 126 13.69 -1.80 -1.53
C ASP A 126 12.57 -1.00 -2.19
N LYS A 127 11.36 -1.10 -1.62
CA LYS A 127 10.16 -0.41 -2.08
C LYS A 127 9.36 0.16 -0.91
N ILE A 128 8.67 1.27 -1.17
CA ILE A 128 7.68 1.84 -0.24
C ILE A 128 6.39 2.07 -1.03
N LEU A 129 5.28 1.58 -0.51
CA LEU A 129 3.94 1.79 -1.07
C LEU A 129 3.10 2.58 -0.08
N VAL A 130 2.57 3.71 -0.51
CA VAL A 130 1.63 4.50 0.29
C VAL A 130 0.24 4.38 -0.31
N THR A 131 -0.71 3.84 0.46
CA THR A 131 -2.09 3.57 0.03
C THR A 131 -3.08 4.64 0.51
N ALA A 132 -2.60 5.80 0.91
CA ALA A 132 -3.38 6.98 1.33
C ALA A 132 -2.81 8.25 0.68
N GLY A 133 -3.64 9.27 0.51
CA GLY A 133 -3.25 10.54 -0.10
C GLY A 133 -2.43 11.42 0.85
N ALA A 134 -1.17 11.66 0.54
CA ALA A 134 -0.31 12.54 1.31
C ALA A 134 -0.33 13.96 0.76
N SER A 135 -0.46 14.98 1.63
CA SER A 135 -0.38 16.39 1.21
C SER A 135 1.01 16.77 0.69
N GLU A 136 2.04 16.13 1.21
CA GLU A 136 3.43 16.29 0.83
C GLU A 136 4.19 14.98 0.95
N ILE A 137 5.41 14.91 0.40
CA ILE A 137 6.25 13.72 0.48
C ILE A 137 6.83 13.59 1.90
N PRO A 138 6.53 12.49 2.64
CA PRO A 138 7.05 12.31 3.99
C PRO A 138 8.58 12.09 3.97
N LYS A 139 9.34 13.04 4.52
CA LYS A 139 10.81 12.98 4.54
C LYS A 139 11.36 11.73 5.24
N ASN A 140 10.68 11.25 6.29
CA ASN A 140 11.09 10.02 6.97
C ASN A 140 11.01 8.78 6.10
N LEU A 141 10.03 8.70 5.20
CA LEU A 141 9.92 7.57 4.27
C LEU A 141 11.02 7.61 3.22
N LEU A 142 11.39 8.81 2.72
CA LEU A 142 12.51 8.95 1.80
C LEU A 142 13.83 8.46 2.39
N LYS A 143 14.07 8.72 3.68
CA LYS A 143 15.28 8.26 4.38
C LYS A 143 15.34 6.74 4.51
N GLN A 144 14.18 6.07 4.56
CA GLN A 144 14.08 4.62 4.70
C GLN A 144 14.10 3.87 3.36
N LEU A 145 14.14 4.58 2.23
CA LEU A 145 14.24 3.98 0.90
C LEU A 145 15.71 3.69 0.57
N LYS A 146 16.02 2.48 0.08
CA LYS A 146 17.36 2.11 -0.41
C LYS A 146 17.79 2.96 -1.62
N PHE A 147 19.08 3.02 -1.90
CA PHE A 147 19.57 3.50 -3.20
C PHE A 147 19.03 2.60 -4.31
N GLY A 148 18.55 3.20 -5.40
CA GLY A 148 17.83 2.49 -6.46
C GLY A 148 16.43 2.03 -6.10
N GLY A 149 16.00 2.24 -4.84
CA GLY A 149 14.67 1.91 -4.37
C GLY A 149 13.59 2.83 -4.94
N LYS A 150 12.33 2.35 -4.92
CA LYS A 150 11.17 3.07 -5.44
C LYS A 150 10.10 3.26 -4.38
N MET A 151 9.52 4.46 -4.33
CA MET A 151 8.31 4.73 -3.55
C MET A 151 7.19 5.11 -4.51
N VAL A 152 6.01 4.49 -4.34
CA VAL A 152 4.77 4.88 -5.01
C VAL A 152 3.86 5.54 -3.99
N ILE A 153 3.46 6.78 -4.26
CA ILE A 153 2.70 7.61 -3.31
C ILE A 153 1.75 8.55 -4.06
N PRO A 154 0.46 8.61 -3.67
CA PRO A 154 -0.46 9.64 -4.14
C PRO A 154 -0.22 10.96 -3.40
N ILE A 155 0.09 12.05 -4.13
CA ILE A 155 0.44 13.35 -3.54
C ILE A 155 -0.59 14.41 -3.94
N GLY A 156 -1.15 15.09 -2.97
CA GLY A 156 -2.12 16.19 -3.13
C GLY A 156 -3.18 16.21 -2.05
N ASN A 157 -3.99 17.29 -2.03
CA ASN A 157 -5.03 17.48 -1.01
C ASN A 157 -6.41 16.96 -1.47
N LYS A 158 -7.04 17.61 -2.45
CA LYS A 158 -8.40 17.23 -2.93
C LYS A 158 -8.34 16.07 -3.92
N SER A 159 -7.38 16.09 -4.82
CA SER A 159 -7.09 15.04 -5.78
C SER A 159 -5.58 14.82 -5.75
N GLN A 160 -5.16 13.56 -5.75
CA GLN A 160 -3.76 13.21 -5.62
C GLN A 160 -3.18 12.79 -6.95
N GLU A 161 -1.97 13.24 -7.24
CA GLU A 161 -1.18 12.76 -8.36
C GLU A 161 -0.39 11.50 -7.95
N MET A 162 -0.66 10.37 -8.59
CA MET A 162 0.11 9.15 -8.37
C MET A 162 1.55 9.39 -8.79
N THR A 163 2.47 9.33 -7.84
CA THR A 163 3.86 9.69 -8.04
C THR A 163 4.77 8.50 -7.71
N VAL A 164 5.68 8.20 -8.63
CA VAL A 164 6.82 7.31 -8.37
C VAL A 164 8.02 8.16 -8.03
N ILE A 165 8.67 7.85 -6.92
CA ILE A 165 9.90 8.48 -6.47
C ILE A 165 10.99 7.42 -6.44
N GLU A 166 12.07 7.63 -7.19
CA GLU A 166 13.22 6.76 -7.24
C GLU A 166 14.43 7.43 -6.59
N ARG A 167 15.05 6.77 -5.62
CA ARG A 167 16.23 7.28 -4.93
C ARG A 167 17.47 6.96 -5.74
N ILE A 168 18.14 8.00 -6.28
CA ILE A 168 19.34 7.83 -7.10
C ILE A 168 20.61 7.89 -6.25
N GLU A 169 20.67 8.89 -5.33
CA GLU A 169 21.79 9.13 -4.42
C GLU A 169 21.24 9.50 -3.03
N LYS A 170 22.13 9.84 -2.10
CA LYS A 170 21.77 10.13 -0.69
C LYS A 170 20.60 11.11 -0.56
N GLU A 171 20.61 12.19 -1.30
CA GLU A 171 19.57 13.24 -1.27
C GLU A 171 19.02 13.57 -2.67
N LYS A 172 19.26 12.71 -3.67
CA LYS A 172 18.82 12.92 -5.03
C LYS A 172 17.76 11.91 -5.42
N PHE A 173 16.61 12.42 -5.85
CA PHE A 173 15.43 11.65 -6.21
C PHE A 173 14.91 12.07 -7.57
N LYS A 174 14.55 11.08 -8.40
CA LYS A 174 13.75 11.30 -9.61
C LYS A 174 12.27 11.09 -9.29
N LYS A 175 11.39 11.87 -9.92
CA LYS A 175 9.96 11.82 -9.74
C LYS A 175 9.26 11.66 -11.08
N TYR A 176 8.26 10.76 -11.13
CA TYR A 176 7.45 10.50 -12.30
C TYR A 176 5.98 10.51 -11.91
N LYS A 177 5.12 11.11 -12.73
CA LYS A 177 3.69 11.30 -12.47
C LYS A 177 2.85 10.40 -13.37
N TYR A 178 1.79 9.80 -12.81
CA TYR A 178 0.98 8.76 -13.47
C TYR A 178 -0.53 9.02 -13.39
N GLY A 179 -0.92 10.29 -13.38
CA GLY A 179 -2.33 10.69 -13.38
C GLY A 179 -2.93 10.93 -11.99
N LYS A 180 -4.19 11.35 -12.01
CA LYS A 180 -4.92 11.79 -10.81
C LYS A 180 -5.80 10.69 -10.25
N PHE A 181 -5.83 10.58 -8.92
CA PHE A 181 -6.58 9.61 -8.15
C PHE A 181 -7.21 10.27 -6.92
N ASN A 182 -8.18 9.58 -6.31
CA ASN A 182 -8.81 10.01 -5.07
C ASN A 182 -8.56 8.95 -3.99
N PHE A 183 -7.81 9.35 -2.97
CA PHE A 183 -7.51 8.51 -1.80
C PHE A 183 -8.04 9.15 -0.53
N VAL A 184 -8.32 8.33 0.47
CA VAL A 184 -8.48 8.80 1.84
C VAL A 184 -7.19 9.50 2.30
N PRO A 185 -7.28 10.57 3.13
CA PRO A 185 -6.10 11.32 3.50
C PRO A 185 -5.16 10.52 4.40
N MET A 186 -3.86 10.64 4.15
CA MET A 186 -2.82 10.17 5.07
C MET A 186 -2.76 11.13 6.28
N LEU A 187 -3.05 10.62 7.47
CA LEU A 187 -3.11 11.42 8.69
C LEU A 187 -1.99 11.00 9.66
N LYS A 188 -1.48 11.97 10.42
CA LYS A 188 -0.49 11.75 11.49
C LYS A 188 -1.15 11.09 12.70
N ASN A 189 -0.32 10.54 13.54
CA ASN A 189 -0.63 9.86 14.80
C ASN A 189 -1.48 8.58 14.59
N LYS A 190 -1.29 7.64 15.49
CA LYS A 190 -2.14 6.44 15.60
C LYS A 190 -3.34 6.70 16.49
N ILE A 191 -4.47 6.06 16.22
CA ILE A 191 -5.71 6.13 16.99
C ILE A 191 -6.28 4.73 17.23
#